data_ab2ca82f46a501ae6e90d6db15644a0e
#
_entry.id   ab2ca82f46a501ae6e90d6db15644a0e
#
_cell.length_a   1.000
_cell.length_b   1.000
_cell.length_c   1.000
_cell.angle_alpha   90.00
_cell.angle_beta   90.00
_cell.angle_gamma   90.00
#
_symmetry.space_group_name_H-M   'P 1'
#
loop_
_entity.id
_entity.type
_entity.pdbx_description
1 polymer ?
#
loop_
_entity_poly.entity_id
_entity_poly.type
_entity_poly.pdbx_seq_one_letter_code
_entity_poly.pdbx_strand_id
1 'polypeptide(L)'
;MAPGRILRRSDVTEQEIETKVIKIVSEQMSVDKETITRDTSFTNDLNADSLDTVEMVMALEEEFEIQIPDDQAEKILTVGQAVEMISKGLSAKS
;
A
#
# COMPACT_ATOMS: atom_id res chain seq x y z
N MET A 1 -20.47 -10.46 18.62
CA MET A 1 -20.06 -9.45 17.81
C MET A 1 -19.23 -8.47 18.62
N ALA A 2 -18.33 -7.90 18.04
CA ALA A 2 -17.52 -6.98 18.77
C ALA A 2 -17.80 -5.58 18.25
N PRO A 3 -19.05 -5.22 18.29
CA PRO A 3 -19.36 -3.91 17.78
C PRO A 3 -18.66 -2.93 18.67
N GLY A 4 -18.25 -1.88 18.11
CA GLY A 4 -17.59 -0.88 18.90
C GLY A 4 -16.16 -1.20 19.22
N ARG A 5 -15.70 -2.34 18.79
CA ARG A 5 -14.30 -2.62 18.96
C ARG A 5 -13.49 -1.68 18.10
N ILE A 6 -12.57 -1.00 18.72
CA ILE A 6 -11.75 -0.01 18.02
C ILE A 6 -10.46 -0.67 17.59
N LEU A 7 -10.19 -0.67 16.31
CA LEU A 7 -8.95 -1.21 15.77
C LEU A 7 -7.86 -0.16 15.85
N ARG A 8 -6.75 -0.50 16.48
CA ARG A 8 -5.58 0.35 16.46
C ARG A 8 -4.75 -0.01 15.25
N ARG A 9 -3.83 0.87 14.86
CA ARG A 9 -2.99 0.59 13.71
C ARG A 9 -2.23 -0.71 13.88
N SER A 10 -1.79 -1.00 15.10
CA SER A 10 -1.07 -2.22 15.36
C SER A 10 -1.94 -3.46 15.24
N ASP A 11 -3.26 -3.28 15.20
CA ASP A 11 -4.18 -4.40 15.04
C ASP A 11 -4.54 -4.66 13.59
N VAL A 12 -4.04 -3.85 12.67
CA VAL A 12 -4.34 -4.03 11.26
C VAL A 12 -3.63 -5.26 10.74
N THR A 13 -4.38 -6.16 10.11
CA THR A 13 -3.81 -7.38 9.57
C THR A 13 -3.17 -7.10 8.20
N GLU A 14 -2.28 -8.01 7.80
CA GLU A 14 -1.66 -7.88 6.50
C GLU A 14 -2.70 -7.93 5.39
N GLN A 15 -3.74 -8.71 5.58
CA GLN A 15 -4.81 -8.79 4.59
C GLN A 15 -5.54 -7.46 4.45
N GLU A 16 -5.77 -6.78 5.55
CA GLU A 16 -6.39 -5.46 5.49
C GLU A 16 -5.48 -4.46 4.80
N ILE A 17 -4.19 -4.55 5.07
CA ILE A 17 -3.22 -3.69 4.40
C ILE A 17 -3.25 -3.95 2.90
N GLU A 18 -3.26 -5.21 2.52
CA GLU A 18 -3.29 -5.56 1.11
C GLU A 18 -4.54 -5.02 0.43
N THR A 19 -5.69 -5.17 1.08
CA THR A 19 -6.95 -4.68 0.51
C THR A 19 -6.89 -3.18 0.28
N LYS A 20 -6.38 -2.45 1.25
CA LYS A 20 -6.30 -0.99 1.12
C LYS A 20 -5.27 -0.57 0.08
N VAL A 21 -4.14 -1.27 0.02
CA VAL A 21 -3.13 -0.99 -0.99
C VAL A 21 -3.70 -1.19 -2.38
N ILE A 22 -4.40 -2.31 -2.58
CA ILE A 22 -4.98 -2.60 -3.87
C ILE A 22 -6.01 -1.54 -4.25
N LYS A 23 -6.81 -1.11 -3.29
CA LYS A 23 -7.80 -0.06 -3.55
C LYS A 23 -7.12 1.23 -3.99
N ILE A 24 -6.08 1.64 -3.29
CA ILE A 24 -5.37 2.87 -3.60
C ILE A 24 -4.69 2.76 -4.97
N VAL A 25 -4.04 1.63 -5.22
CA VAL A 25 -3.39 1.42 -6.52
C VAL A 25 -4.43 1.47 -7.64
N SER A 26 -5.55 0.83 -7.43
CA SER A 26 -6.63 0.82 -8.41
C SER A 26 -7.08 2.24 -8.74
N GLU A 27 -7.22 3.08 -7.72
CA GLU A 27 -7.66 4.45 -7.92
C GLU A 27 -6.59 5.32 -8.56
N GLN A 28 -5.35 5.16 -8.13
CA GLN A 28 -4.26 5.97 -8.65
C GLN A 28 -3.91 5.60 -10.10
N MET A 29 -3.99 4.33 -10.42
CA MET A 29 -3.60 3.85 -11.74
C MET A 29 -4.79 3.65 -12.68
N SER A 30 -6.00 3.84 -12.19
CA SER A 30 -7.23 3.69 -12.98
C SER A 30 -7.35 2.28 -13.57
N VAL A 31 -7.10 1.27 -12.73
CA VAL A 31 -7.23 -0.13 -13.13
C VAL A 31 -8.18 -0.82 -12.18
N ASP A 32 -8.71 -1.96 -12.64
CA ASP A 32 -9.65 -2.75 -11.83
C ASP A 32 -8.93 -3.41 -10.68
N LYS A 33 -9.56 -3.36 -9.51
CA LYS A 33 -9.00 -4.03 -8.33
C LYS A 33 -8.84 -5.52 -8.55
N GLU A 34 -9.73 -6.11 -9.32
CA GLU A 34 -9.71 -7.55 -9.54
C GLU A 34 -8.52 -8.00 -10.36
N THR A 35 -7.90 -7.09 -11.10
CA THR A 35 -6.73 -7.44 -11.89
C THR A 35 -5.43 -7.24 -11.12
N ILE A 36 -5.51 -6.69 -9.91
CA ILE A 36 -4.31 -6.37 -9.14
C ILE A 36 -4.06 -7.48 -8.13
N THR A 37 -2.85 -8.01 -8.14
CA THR A 37 -2.42 -9.03 -7.18
C THR A 37 -1.12 -8.56 -6.54
N ARG A 38 -0.63 -9.34 -5.59
CA ARG A 38 0.64 -9.03 -4.94
C ARG A 38 1.81 -9.05 -5.92
N ASP A 39 1.69 -9.85 -6.97
CA ASP A 39 2.74 -9.95 -7.98
C ASP A 39 2.67 -8.86 -9.03
N THR A 40 1.63 -8.04 -9.01
CA THR A 40 1.48 -6.98 -9.99
C THR A 40 2.63 -6.00 -9.88
N SER A 41 3.30 -5.76 -11.00
CA SER A 41 4.41 -4.81 -11.06
C SER A 41 3.90 -3.44 -11.46
N PHE A 42 4.31 -2.41 -10.73
CA PHE A 42 3.83 -1.06 -11.03
C PHE A 42 4.31 -0.58 -12.38
N THR A 43 5.56 -0.89 -12.75
CA THR A 43 6.11 -0.42 -14.01
C THR A 43 5.75 -1.33 -15.18
N ASN A 44 5.80 -2.65 -14.97
CA ASN A 44 5.58 -3.61 -16.06
C ASN A 44 4.12 -3.86 -16.33
N ASP A 45 3.33 -3.97 -15.27
CA ASP A 45 1.91 -4.34 -15.43
C ASP A 45 1.00 -3.14 -15.48
N LEU A 46 1.35 -2.07 -14.77
CA LEU A 46 0.50 -0.89 -14.67
C LEU A 46 1.07 0.31 -15.38
N ASN A 47 2.25 0.18 -15.98
CA ASN A 47 2.90 1.27 -16.71
C ASN A 47 3.07 2.54 -15.88
N ALA A 48 3.28 2.38 -14.59
CA ALA A 48 3.48 3.54 -13.74
C ALA A 48 4.86 4.13 -13.99
N ASP A 49 4.92 5.45 -14.12
CA ASP A 49 6.21 6.12 -14.21
C ASP A 49 6.61 6.60 -12.82
N SER A 50 7.71 7.33 -12.74
CA SER A 50 8.22 7.80 -11.44
C SER A 50 7.21 8.66 -10.72
N LEU A 51 6.53 9.53 -11.44
CA LEU A 51 5.56 10.43 -10.82
C LEU A 51 4.38 9.64 -10.27
N ASP A 52 3.89 8.69 -11.06
CA ASP A 52 2.78 7.86 -10.59
C ASP A 52 3.15 7.11 -9.32
N THR A 53 4.36 6.57 -9.28
CA THR A 53 4.82 5.83 -8.12
C THR A 53 4.92 6.74 -6.90
N VAL A 54 5.45 7.94 -7.07
CA VAL A 54 5.58 8.88 -5.96
C VAL A 54 4.20 9.25 -5.42
N GLU A 55 3.26 9.55 -6.31
CA GLU A 55 1.92 9.92 -5.88
C GLU A 55 1.23 8.76 -5.16
N MET A 56 1.44 7.54 -5.64
CA MET A 56 0.86 6.38 -4.99
C MET A 56 1.46 6.20 -3.59
N VAL A 57 2.76 6.35 -3.46
CA VAL A 57 3.41 6.22 -2.16
C VAL A 57 2.87 7.27 -1.21
N MET A 58 2.69 8.50 -1.68
CA MET A 58 2.14 9.55 -0.84
C MET A 58 0.73 9.21 -0.38
N ALA A 59 -0.09 8.65 -1.26
CA ALA A 59 -1.44 8.25 -0.89
C ALA A 59 -1.41 7.15 0.16
N LEU A 60 -0.48 6.21 0.03
CA LEU A 60 -0.34 5.15 1.02
C LEU A 60 0.11 5.70 2.36
N GLU A 61 1.02 6.66 2.34
CA GLU A 61 1.47 7.27 3.59
C GLU A 61 0.32 7.94 4.31
N GLU A 62 -0.54 8.62 3.58
CA GLU A 62 -1.68 9.29 4.19
C GLU A 62 -2.70 8.29 4.71
N GLU A 63 -2.95 7.25 3.94
CA GLU A 63 -3.96 6.28 4.33
C GLU A 63 -3.57 5.54 5.61
N PHE A 64 -2.30 5.19 5.74
CA PHE A 64 -1.82 4.41 6.87
C PHE A 64 -1.12 5.26 7.92
N GLU A 65 -0.97 6.56 7.67
CA GLU A 65 -0.33 7.50 8.61
C GLU A 65 1.08 7.06 8.97
N ILE A 66 1.83 6.66 7.96
CA ILE A 66 3.23 6.29 8.12
C ILE A 66 4.06 7.11 7.14
N GLN A 67 5.36 7.03 7.30
CA GLN A 67 6.28 7.69 6.37
C GLN A 67 7.19 6.66 5.75
N ILE A 68 7.33 6.73 4.44
CA ILE A 68 8.19 5.84 3.69
C ILE A 68 9.31 6.68 3.11
N PRO A 69 10.56 6.48 3.56
CA PRO A 69 11.68 7.25 3.00
C PRO A 69 11.82 7.04 1.50
N ASP A 70 12.35 8.03 0.82
CA ASP A 70 12.47 7.98 -0.63
C ASP A 70 13.26 6.77 -1.10
N ASP A 71 14.35 6.45 -0.39
CA ASP A 71 15.18 5.33 -0.78
C ASP A 71 14.44 4.00 -0.65
N GLN A 72 13.52 3.90 0.29
CA GLN A 72 12.72 2.70 0.42
C GLN A 72 11.56 2.69 -0.56
N ALA A 73 11.00 3.86 -0.85
CA ALA A 73 9.94 3.97 -1.83
C ALA A 73 10.42 3.49 -3.20
N GLU A 74 11.67 3.78 -3.54
CA GLU A 74 12.21 3.37 -4.82
C GLU A 74 12.31 1.86 -4.95
N LYS A 75 12.31 1.14 -3.84
CA LYS A 75 12.40 -0.31 -3.86
C LYS A 75 11.05 -0.99 -3.98
N ILE A 76 9.99 -0.22 -3.96
CA ILE A 76 8.64 -0.78 -4.10
C ILE A 76 8.38 -0.99 -5.58
N LEU A 77 8.51 -2.23 -6.03
CA LEU A 77 8.33 -2.58 -7.43
C LEU A 77 7.03 -3.31 -7.67
N THR A 78 6.51 -3.99 -6.65
CA THR A 78 5.27 -4.73 -6.77
C THR A 78 4.33 -4.37 -5.64
N VAL A 79 3.05 -4.75 -5.82
CA VAL A 79 2.04 -4.52 -4.80
C VAL A 79 2.44 -5.24 -3.49
N GLY A 80 2.95 -6.46 -3.60
CA GLY A 80 3.37 -7.20 -2.42
C GLY A 80 4.46 -6.49 -1.63
N GLN A 81 5.40 -5.88 -2.34
CA GLN A 81 6.46 -5.12 -1.67
C GLN A 81 5.89 -3.91 -0.96
N ALA A 82 4.89 -3.25 -1.55
CA ALA A 82 4.24 -2.13 -0.88
C ALA A 82 3.54 -2.60 0.39
N VAL A 83 2.86 -3.74 0.32
CA VAL A 83 2.18 -4.28 1.50
C VAL A 83 3.19 -4.56 2.61
N GLU A 84 4.32 -5.17 2.27
CA GLU A 84 5.34 -5.48 3.26
C GLU A 84 5.93 -4.22 3.87
N MET A 85 6.19 -3.22 3.05
CA MET A 85 6.76 -1.96 3.53
C MET A 85 5.81 -1.30 4.53
N ILE A 86 4.53 -1.27 4.20
CA ILE A 86 3.53 -0.66 5.07
C ILE A 86 3.40 -1.46 6.37
N SER A 87 3.40 -2.78 6.25
CA SER A 87 3.30 -3.64 7.43
C SER A 87 4.44 -3.36 8.39
N LYS A 88 5.66 -3.23 7.87
CA LYS A 88 6.80 -2.93 8.70
C LYS A 88 6.70 -1.54 9.32
N GLY A 89 6.21 -0.57 8.54
CA GLY A 89 6.04 0.77 9.05
C GLY A 89 5.05 0.84 10.18
N LEU A 90 3.95 0.11 10.06
CA LEU A 90 2.95 0.09 11.11
C LEU A 90 3.46 -0.61 12.36
N SER A 91 4.20 -1.69 12.20
CA SER A 91 4.81 -2.37 13.34
C SER A 91 5.79 -1.46 14.07
N ALA A 92 6.56 -0.69 13.33
CA ALA A 92 7.54 0.20 13.94
C ALA A 92 6.86 1.33 14.70
N LYS A 93 5.67 1.73 14.30
CA LYS A 93 4.96 2.81 14.97
C LYS A 93 4.34 2.35 16.28
N SER A 94 3.97 1.11 16.36
CA SER A 94 3.36 0.63 17.59
C SER A 94 4.41 0.25 18.61
#